data_2b1294e1a1d1e4ccf6ab88126889ca44
#
_entry.id   2b1294e1a1d1e4ccf6ab88126889ca44
#
_cell.length_a   1.000
_cell.length_b   1.000
_cell.length_c   1.000
_cell.angle_alpha   90.00
_cell.angle_beta   90.00
_cell.angle_gamma   90.00
#
_symmetry.space_group_name_H-M   'P 1'
#
loop_
_entity.id
_entity.type
_entity.pdbx_description
1 polymer ?
#
loop_
_entity_poly.entity_id
_entity_poly.type
_entity_poly.pdbx_seq_one_letter_code
_entity_poly.pdbx_strand_id
1 'polypeptide(L)' 'MPVSLNTQRKGVSIVWDETSDEEVTVYATGEEGDVHNKLPQPNDGTAGLFYPADFSGSSHIEVRTGDGTVVAEGDIEV' A
#
# COMPACT_ATOMS: atom_id res chain seq x y z
N MET A 1 -12.54 -23.77 23.55
CA MET A 1 -12.09 -22.41 23.85
C MET A 1 -11.78 -21.66 22.58
N PRO A 2 -12.49 -20.62 22.30
CA PRO A 2 -12.20 -19.84 21.12
C PRO A 2 -10.86 -19.14 21.26
N VAL A 3 -10.09 -19.23 20.21
CA VAL A 3 -8.85 -18.47 20.13
C VAL A 3 -9.20 -17.12 19.53
N SER A 4 -8.97 -16.09 20.29
CA SER A 4 -9.14 -14.76 19.78
C SER A 4 -7.91 -14.41 18.99
N LEU A 5 -8.03 -14.46 17.68
CA LEU A 5 -6.94 -14.03 16.83
C LEU A 5 -7.02 -12.53 16.72
N ASN A 6 -6.16 -11.86 17.45
CA ASN A 6 -6.10 -10.43 17.41
C ASN A 6 -5.32 -10.00 16.19
N THR A 7 -5.98 -10.02 15.06
CA THR A 7 -5.37 -9.65 13.80
C THR A 7 -5.75 -8.24 13.40
N GLN A 8 -5.93 -7.38 14.38
CA GLN A 8 -6.28 -6.02 14.08
C GLN A 8 -5.21 -5.36 13.26
N ARG A 9 -5.63 -4.72 12.19
CA ARG A 9 -4.76 -3.99 11.31
C ARG A 9 -5.41 -2.68 10.96
N LYS A 10 -4.59 -1.70 10.63
CA LYS A 10 -5.09 -0.44 10.13
C LYS A 10 -5.25 -0.54 8.62
N GLY A 11 -6.47 -0.38 8.15
CA GLY A 11 -6.75 -0.38 6.73
C GLY A 11 -6.69 1.05 6.20
N VAL A 12 -5.95 1.23 5.11
CA VAL A 12 -5.81 2.52 4.45
C VAL A 12 -6.14 2.33 2.99
N SER A 13 -7.03 3.17 2.47
CA SER A 13 -7.33 3.18 1.04
C SER A 13 -6.57 4.32 0.38
N ILE A 14 -5.88 4.01 -0.71
CA ILE A 14 -5.20 5.03 -1.50
C ILE A 14 -5.84 5.11 -2.87
N VAL A 15 -5.82 6.30 -3.46
CA VAL A 15 -6.32 6.53 -4.81
C VAL A 15 -5.31 7.39 -5.57
N TRP A 16 -5.26 7.18 -6.88
CA TRP A 16 -4.41 7.99 -7.75
C TRP A 16 -5.12 8.18 -9.10
N ASP A 17 -4.62 9.14 -9.88
CA ASP A 17 -5.29 9.54 -11.11
C ASP A 17 -4.78 8.84 -12.36
N GLU A 18 -3.52 8.40 -12.36
CA GLU A 18 -2.90 7.82 -13.55
C GLU A 18 -3.25 6.35 -13.69
N THR A 19 -4.25 6.05 -14.50
CA THR A 19 -4.69 4.67 -14.74
C THR A 19 -4.26 4.21 -16.12
N SER A 20 -4.12 2.90 -16.28
CA SER A 20 -3.74 2.30 -17.56
C SER A 20 -4.14 0.83 -17.57
N ASP A 21 -3.90 0.18 -18.72
CA ASP A 21 -4.18 -1.25 -18.86
C ASP A 21 -3.06 -2.12 -18.28
N GLU A 22 -1.96 -1.51 -17.87
CA GLU A 22 -0.84 -2.27 -17.32
C GLU A 22 -1.07 -2.57 -15.84
N GLU A 23 -0.52 -3.70 -15.41
CA GLU A 23 -0.53 -4.03 -13.98
C GLU A 23 0.47 -3.16 -13.23
N VAL A 24 0.14 -2.85 -12.00
CA VAL A 24 1.00 -2.06 -11.13
C VAL A 24 1.19 -2.79 -9.80
N THR A 25 2.27 -2.44 -9.11
CA THR A 25 2.55 -2.92 -7.77
C THR A 25 2.65 -1.71 -6.86
N VAL A 26 2.02 -1.80 -5.71
CA VAL A 26 2.05 -0.73 -4.71
C VAL A 26 3.13 -1.06 -3.70
N TYR A 27 4.05 -0.13 -3.48
CA TYR A 27 5.12 -0.23 -2.51
C TYR A 27 4.88 0.78 -1.41
N ALA A 28 4.93 0.31 -0.18
CA ALA A 28 4.76 1.17 0.98
C ALA A 28 5.98 1.03 1.88
N THR A 29 6.60 2.15 2.23
CA THR A 29 7.75 2.16 3.14
C THR A 29 7.45 3.07 4.31
N GLY A 30 7.90 2.67 5.50
CA GLY A 30 7.77 3.49 6.69
C GLY A 30 9.14 3.85 7.25
N GLU A 31 9.17 4.41 8.44
CA GLU A 31 10.42 4.79 9.07
C GLU A 31 11.34 3.60 9.32
N GLU A 32 10.78 2.42 9.44
CA GLU A 32 11.54 1.19 9.70
C GLU A 32 11.79 0.39 8.44
N GLY A 33 11.56 0.96 7.26
CA GLY A 33 11.74 0.28 6.00
C GLY A 33 10.43 -0.19 5.39
N ASP A 34 10.50 -1.22 4.57
CA ASP A 34 9.32 -1.70 3.86
C ASP A 34 8.27 -2.21 4.83
N VAL A 35 7.11 -1.59 4.81
CA VAL A 35 5.99 -1.99 5.66
C VAL A 35 5.07 -2.95 4.92
N HIS A 36 4.86 -2.68 3.64
CA HIS A 36 3.91 -3.47 2.88
C HIS A 36 4.15 -3.30 1.38
N ASN A 37 4.16 -4.42 0.68
CA ASN A 37 4.19 -4.43 -0.77
C ASN A 37 3.08 -5.35 -1.25
N LYS A 38 2.24 -4.86 -2.11
CA LYS A 38 1.13 -5.65 -2.62
C LYS A 38 1.56 -6.43 -3.86
N LEU A 39 0.84 -7.51 -4.10
CA LEU A 39 0.99 -8.25 -5.35
C LEU A 39 0.52 -7.38 -6.51
N PRO A 40 0.99 -7.68 -7.74
CA PRO A 40 0.55 -6.92 -8.90
C PRO A 40 -0.97 -6.92 -9.02
N GLN A 41 -1.51 -5.79 -9.42
CA GLN A 41 -2.94 -5.60 -9.58
C GLN A 41 -3.22 -4.71 -10.79
N PRO A 42 -4.44 -4.74 -11.32
CA PRO A 42 -4.79 -3.80 -12.38
C PRO A 42 -4.64 -2.37 -11.91
N ASN A 43 -4.22 -1.49 -12.81
CA ASN A 43 -4.09 -0.07 -12.50
C ASN A 43 -5.42 0.63 -12.66
N ASP A 44 -6.29 0.44 -11.68
CA ASP A 44 -7.63 1.04 -11.68
C ASP A 44 -7.70 2.29 -10.79
N GLY A 45 -6.56 2.75 -10.28
CA GLY A 45 -6.49 3.99 -9.52
C GLY A 45 -6.78 3.87 -8.04
N THR A 46 -6.86 2.65 -7.52
CA THR A 46 -7.15 2.47 -6.10
C THR A 46 -6.49 1.20 -5.56
N ALA A 47 -6.15 1.24 -4.30
CA ALA A 47 -5.61 0.07 -3.59
C ALA A 47 -5.87 0.20 -2.11
N GLY A 48 -5.99 -0.95 -1.44
CA GLY A 48 -6.08 -1.00 0.00
C GLY A 48 -4.76 -1.51 0.59
N LEU A 49 -4.33 -0.87 1.65
CA LEU A 49 -3.13 -1.26 2.38
C LEU A 49 -3.49 -1.60 3.81
N PHE A 50 -2.77 -2.55 4.39
CA PHE A 50 -3.00 -2.94 5.77
C PHE A 50 -1.68 -2.82 6.53
N TYR A 51 -1.71 -2.04 7.58
CA TYR A 51 -0.56 -1.80 8.44
C TYR A 51 -0.75 -2.50 9.78
N PRO A 52 0.34 -2.82 10.48
CA PRO A 52 0.20 -3.30 11.85
C PRO A 52 -0.64 -2.35 12.70
N ALA A 53 -1.39 -2.89 13.64
CA ALA A 53 -2.32 -2.08 14.44
C ALA A 53 -1.60 -1.00 15.24
N ASP A 54 -0.35 -1.24 15.63
CA ASP A 54 0.44 -0.30 16.42
C ASP A 54 1.33 0.60 15.57
N PHE A 55 1.26 0.48 14.25
CA PHE A 55 2.04 1.34 13.37
C PHE A 55 1.48 2.75 13.38
N SER A 56 2.34 3.73 13.49
CA SER A 56 1.97 5.13 13.37
C SER A 56 3.11 5.90 12.74
N GLY A 57 2.77 6.95 12.02
CA GLY A 57 3.74 7.79 11.37
C GLY A 57 3.50 7.90 9.89
N SER A 58 4.52 8.37 9.19
CA SER A 58 4.48 8.60 7.76
C SER A 58 4.85 7.35 7.00
N SER A 59 4.16 7.10 5.89
CA SER A 59 4.50 6.01 4.99
C SER A 59 4.58 6.57 3.58
N HIS A 60 5.66 6.26 2.87
CA HIS A 60 5.83 6.70 1.49
C HIS A 60 5.28 5.63 0.56
N ILE A 61 4.40 6.04 -0.32
CA ILE A 61 3.71 5.13 -1.24
C ILE A 61 4.21 5.39 -2.65
N GLU A 62 4.55 4.32 -3.37
CA GLU A 62 4.85 4.39 -4.79
C GLU A 62 4.04 3.33 -5.51
N VAL A 63 3.46 3.70 -6.63
CA VAL A 63 2.75 2.77 -7.51
C VAL A 63 3.59 2.63 -8.78
N ARG A 64 4.06 1.42 -9.06
CA ARG A 64 4.98 1.18 -10.17
C ARG A 64 4.44 0.12 -11.11
N THR A 65 4.70 0.32 -12.39
CA THR A 65 4.45 -0.71 -13.40
C THR A 65 5.50 -1.81 -13.29
N GLY A 66 5.32 -2.88 -14.06
CA GLY A 66 6.22 -4.02 -14.03
C GLY A 66 7.65 -3.70 -14.46
N ASP A 67 7.86 -2.63 -15.21
CA ASP A 67 9.19 -2.19 -15.64
C ASP A 67 9.83 -1.19 -14.65
N GLY A 68 9.15 -0.91 -13.54
CA GLY A 68 9.68 -0.03 -12.51
C GLY A 68 9.31 1.43 -12.66
N THR A 69 8.51 1.78 -13.67
CA THR A 69 8.07 3.16 -13.85
C THR A 69 7.09 3.55 -12.75
N VAL A 70 7.37 4.66 -12.07
CA VAL A 70 6.49 5.18 -11.03
C VAL A 70 5.38 5.97 -11.69
N VAL A 71 4.14 5.51 -11.49
CA VAL A 71 2.96 6.18 -12.05
C VAL A 71 2.29 7.08 -11.04
N ALA A 72 2.55 6.85 -9.75
CA ALA A 72 2.02 7.69 -8.68
C ALA A 72 2.89 7.52 -7.45
N GLU A 73 3.01 8.58 -6.65
CA GLU A 73 3.71 8.49 -5.37
C GLU A 73 3.26 9.61 -4.44
N GLY A 74 3.45 9.38 -3.17
CA GLY A 74 3.12 10.36 -2.15
C GLY A 74 3.30 9.79 -0.76
N ASP A 75 3.17 10.66 0.22
CA ASP A 75 3.26 10.26 1.63
C ASP A 75 1.88 10.27 2.25
N ILE A 76 1.65 9.32 3.13
CA ILE A 76 0.40 9.25 3.88
C ILE A 76 0.73 9.15 5.36
N GLU A 77 -0.21 9.58 6.19
CA GLU A 77 -0.13 9.42 7.63
C GLU A 77 -1.00 8.24 8.05
N VAL A 78 -0.44 7.34 8.80
CA VAL A 78 -1.13 6.15 9.27
C VAL A 78 -1.49 6.25 10.75
#